data_939990b78fb0eed0c8372b0964c1f41b
#
_entry.id   939990b78fb0eed0c8372b0964c1f41b
#
_cell.length_a   1.000
_cell.length_b   1.000
_cell.length_c   1.000
_cell.angle_alpha   90.00
_cell.angle_beta   90.00
_cell.angle_gamma   90.00
#
_symmetry.space_group_name_H-M   'P 1'
#
loop_
_entity.id
_entity.type
_entity.pdbx_description
1 polymer ?
#
loop_
_entity_poly.entity_id
_entity_poly.type
_entity_poly.pdbx_seq_one_letter_code
_entity_poly.pdbx_strand_id
1 'polypeptide(L)'
;FSERFATAFKRRNVATEPDAPGALANQNIPGAIYNTETGFYNSGFASTNGANIAGLATQGTQLMATFKNIPDGVSLSVSQRSTGTNQATLVSGGAPLPWSSATGMSSLSISGNQASAVWEILGDSSVSNDYVQFMVQVNYTPNQGAGLPSLDEATVAGSYAPISSITGASSSAPVPRFVDTGEDDPFFEIISCATNLLWPYVTNQAGFDTGMVISNTSMDPFGTVGQTGACTINYYGNSEGDAPPPSQTTPDIGPGGYAIWSLYNGGGVKNYGEALGGMDIAATQGFEGYVIAQCEFQYAHGYAFVSDLGASKVAQGYVALILDASMFDSCKECGSGSRTGSKSERLDQ
;
A
#
# COMPACT_ATOMS: atom_id res chain seq x y z
N PHE A 1 10.25 4.66 -15.08
CA PHE A 1 11.52 4.24 -15.69
C PHE A 1 12.21 5.45 -16.32
N SER A 2 13.51 5.58 -16.10
CA SER A 2 14.32 6.66 -16.69
C SER A 2 15.64 6.12 -17.18
N GLU A 3 16.14 6.68 -18.29
CA GLU A 3 17.46 6.38 -18.79
C GLU A 3 18.56 6.89 -17.85
N ARG A 4 19.62 6.12 -17.68
CA ARG A 4 20.85 6.55 -17.02
C ARG A 4 21.86 7.17 -17.98
N PHE A 5 21.69 6.90 -19.28
CA PHE A 5 22.45 7.50 -20.38
C PHE A 5 21.55 7.63 -21.59
N ALA A 6 21.76 8.65 -22.38
CA ALA A 6 20.98 8.90 -23.59
C ALA A 6 21.03 7.71 -24.56
N THR A 7 19.95 7.46 -25.24
CA THR A 7 19.76 6.36 -26.21
C THR A 7 19.75 4.95 -25.59
N ALA A 8 19.54 4.80 -24.28
CA ALA A 8 19.33 3.48 -23.68
C ALA A 8 18.01 2.85 -24.12
N PHE A 9 16.96 3.66 -24.27
CA PHE A 9 15.67 3.20 -24.79
C PHE A 9 15.71 3.11 -26.32
N LYS A 10 15.35 1.95 -26.84
CA LYS A 10 15.35 1.65 -28.28
C LYS A 10 13.96 1.30 -28.75
N ARG A 11 13.54 1.90 -29.84
CA ARG A 11 12.31 1.47 -30.53
C ARG A 11 12.54 0.17 -31.31
N ARG A 12 11.46 -0.51 -31.62
CA ARG A 12 11.47 -1.60 -32.61
C ARG A 12 11.88 -1.03 -33.98
N ASN A 13 12.97 -1.50 -34.49
CA ASN A 13 13.41 -1.19 -35.84
C ASN A 13 13.70 -2.48 -36.59
N VAL A 14 12.63 -3.12 -37.05
CA VAL A 14 12.72 -4.32 -37.86
C VAL A 14 13.05 -3.87 -39.26
N ALA A 15 14.32 -3.99 -39.67
CA ALA A 15 14.67 -3.88 -41.07
C ALA A 15 14.01 -5.05 -41.80
N THR A 16 13.06 -4.76 -42.67
CA THR A 16 12.39 -5.76 -43.48
C THR A 16 13.32 -6.33 -44.54
N GLU A 17 14.40 -5.62 -44.85
CA GLU A 17 15.45 -6.07 -45.74
C GLU A 17 16.83 -5.74 -45.15
N PRO A 18 17.69 -6.77 -44.99
CA PRO A 18 19.03 -6.59 -44.44
C PRO A 18 19.95 -5.74 -45.31
N ASP A 19 19.64 -5.68 -46.59
CA ASP A 19 20.41 -4.95 -47.60
C ASP A 19 19.84 -3.55 -47.86
N ALA A 20 18.81 -3.10 -47.12
CA ALA A 20 18.32 -1.75 -47.26
C ALA A 20 19.46 -0.74 -46.96
N PRO A 21 19.75 0.19 -47.85
CA PRO A 21 20.82 1.15 -47.63
C PRO A 21 20.65 1.89 -46.32
N GLY A 22 21.58 1.71 -45.39
CA GLY A 22 21.58 2.38 -44.08
C GLY A 22 21.11 1.55 -42.87
N ALA A 23 20.44 0.40 -43.06
CA ALA A 23 19.94 -0.38 -41.96
C ALA A 23 21.04 -1.01 -41.07
N LEU A 24 22.11 -1.52 -41.69
CA LEU A 24 23.27 -2.07 -40.99
C LEU A 24 24.39 -1.03 -40.80
N ALA A 25 24.56 -0.09 -41.73
CA ALA A 25 25.59 0.94 -41.65
C ALA A 25 25.42 1.85 -40.48
N ASN A 26 24.18 2.13 -40.05
CA ASN A 26 23.88 3.02 -38.93
C ASN A 26 24.20 2.39 -37.56
N GLN A 27 24.34 1.08 -37.45
CA GLN A 27 24.61 0.42 -36.18
C GLN A 27 26.07 0.55 -35.73
N ASN A 28 26.96 0.93 -36.62
CA ASN A 28 28.38 1.14 -36.32
C ASN A 28 28.75 2.62 -36.08
N ILE A 29 27.78 3.51 -36.19
CA ILE A 29 28.02 4.96 -36.03
C ILE A 29 27.64 5.37 -34.60
N PRO A 30 28.53 5.95 -33.81
CA PRO A 30 28.21 6.49 -32.49
C PRO A 30 27.07 7.51 -32.58
N GLY A 31 26.06 7.35 -31.73
CA GLY A 31 24.87 8.19 -31.71
C GLY A 31 23.78 7.80 -32.72
N ALA A 32 23.97 6.76 -33.52
CA ALA A 32 22.90 6.22 -34.36
C ALA A 32 21.87 5.45 -33.53
N ILE A 33 20.68 5.27 -34.12
CA ILE A 33 19.65 4.42 -33.49
C ILE A 33 20.09 2.97 -33.69
N TYR A 34 20.38 2.33 -32.56
CA TYR A 34 20.80 0.92 -32.57
C TYR A 34 19.64 0.01 -32.15
N ASN A 35 19.51 -1.11 -32.80
CA ASN A 35 18.77 -2.25 -32.34
C ASN A 35 19.63 -3.06 -31.35
N THR A 36 19.92 -2.53 -30.19
CA THR A 36 21.05 -3.02 -29.39
C THR A 36 20.75 -4.07 -28.37
N GLU A 37 19.51 -4.30 -28.06
CA GLU A 37 19.17 -5.56 -27.41
C GLU A 37 19.54 -6.74 -28.31
N THR A 38 20.21 -6.46 -29.38
CA THR A 38 20.42 -7.24 -30.59
C THR A 38 21.83 -7.73 -30.80
N GLY A 39 22.70 -7.68 -29.87
CA GLY A 39 24.00 -8.35 -29.99
C GLY A 39 23.89 -9.87 -30.10
N PHE A 40 22.68 -10.41 -30.30
CA PHE A 40 22.37 -11.82 -30.25
C PHE A 40 21.83 -12.32 -31.59
N TYR A 41 22.16 -13.57 -31.90
CA TYR A 41 21.64 -14.28 -33.06
C TYR A 41 20.13 -14.49 -32.90
N ASN A 42 19.38 -14.09 -33.93
CA ASN A 42 17.94 -14.35 -34.02
C ASN A 42 17.65 -15.19 -35.26
N SER A 43 17.37 -16.46 -35.06
CA SER A 43 17.08 -17.42 -36.13
C SER A 43 15.76 -17.14 -36.90
N GLY A 44 14.88 -16.30 -36.33
CA GLY A 44 13.64 -15.84 -36.99
C GLY A 44 13.89 -14.78 -38.08
N PHE A 45 15.07 -14.21 -38.12
CA PHE A 45 15.51 -13.25 -39.14
C PHE A 45 16.45 -13.95 -40.13
N ALA A 46 15.86 -14.68 -41.06
CA ALA A 46 16.59 -15.07 -42.24
C ALA A 46 16.60 -13.89 -43.23
N SER A 47 17.77 -13.48 -43.69
CA SER A 47 17.87 -12.55 -44.79
C SER A 47 17.34 -13.20 -46.06
N THR A 48 16.92 -12.39 -47.04
CA THR A 48 16.59 -12.85 -48.38
C THR A 48 17.70 -13.67 -49.02
N ASN A 49 18.94 -13.56 -48.53
CA ASN A 49 20.12 -14.32 -48.98
C ASN A 49 20.44 -15.51 -48.05
N GLY A 50 19.54 -15.90 -47.14
CA GLY A 50 19.73 -17.06 -46.27
C GLY A 50 20.74 -16.88 -45.16
N ALA A 51 21.31 -15.71 -44.96
CA ALA A 51 22.19 -15.39 -43.84
C ALA A 51 21.40 -14.90 -42.67
N ASN A 52 21.63 -15.47 -41.49
CA ASN A 52 21.09 -14.94 -40.25
C ASN A 52 21.81 -13.66 -39.90
N ILE A 53 21.06 -12.59 -39.66
CA ILE A 53 21.63 -11.31 -39.34
C ILE A 53 21.76 -11.24 -37.82
N ALA A 54 22.99 -11.31 -37.35
CA ALA A 54 23.31 -10.99 -35.97
C ALA A 54 23.02 -9.50 -35.72
N GLY A 55 22.37 -9.18 -34.64
CA GLY A 55 22.21 -7.80 -34.24
C GLY A 55 20.89 -7.11 -34.59
N LEU A 56 19.88 -7.79 -35.09
CA LEU A 56 18.55 -7.24 -35.31
C LEU A 56 17.57 -7.66 -34.20
N ALA A 57 17.00 -6.68 -33.50
CA ALA A 57 15.95 -6.94 -32.51
C ALA A 57 14.60 -7.14 -33.18
N THR A 58 13.86 -8.11 -32.71
CA THR A 58 12.46 -8.32 -33.10
C THR A 58 11.50 -7.43 -32.29
N GLN A 59 12.01 -6.75 -31.29
CA GLN A 59 11.25 -5.89 -30.36
C GLN A 59 12.08 -4.66 -29.99
N GLY A 60 11.42 -3.60 -29.51
CA GLY A 60 12.05 -2.48 -28.84
C GLY A 60 12.44 -2.84 -27.42
N THR A 61 13.02 -1.88 -26.71
CA THR A 61 13.26 -2.00 -25.28
C THR A 61 11.91 -2.24 -24.59
N GLN A 62 11.81 -3.35 -23.88
CA GLN A 62 10.63 -3.69 -23.07
C GLN A 62 10.94 -3.45 -21.60
N LEU A 63 10.07 -2.71 -20.95
CA LEU A 63 10.11 -2.37 -19.54
C LEU A 63 9.03 -3.14 -18.82
N MET A 64 9.38 -3.82 -17.73
CA MET A 64 8.45 -4.63 -16.96
C MET A 64 8.32 -4.11 -15.55
N ALA A 65 7.09 -4.00 -15.06
CA ALA A 65 6.79 -3.85 -13.65
C ALA A 65 6.22 -5.17 -13.13
N THR A 66 6.79 -5.67 -12.05
CA THR A 66 6.30 -6.85 -11.33
C THR A 66 5.80 -6.41 -9.97
N PHE A 67 4.51 -6.58 -9.73
CA PHE A 67 3.83 -6.30 -8.47
C PHE A 67 3.80 -7.58 -7.66
N LYS A 68 4.22 -7.52 -6.40
CA LYS A 68 4.31 -8.67 -5.48
C LYS A 68 3.55 -8.38 -4.20
N ASN A 69 3.23 -9.44 -3.46
CA ASN A 69 2.50 -9.36 -2.20
C ASN A 69 1.18 -8.59 -2.32
N ILE A 70 0.49 -8.73 -3.45
CA ILE A 70 -0.80 -8.07 -3.68
C ILE A 70 -1.81 -8.67 -2.71
N PRO A 71 -2.42 -7.87 -1.81
CA PRO A 71 -3.39 -8.37 -0.84
C PRO A 71 -4.61 -8.99 -1.52
N ASP A 72 -5.19 -10.01 -0.89
CA ASP A 72 -6.44 -10.61 -1.37
C ASP A 72 -7.56 -9.56 -1.44
N GLY A 73 -8.41 -9.62 -2.45
CA GLY A 73 -9.49 -8.65 -2.67
C GLY A 73 -9.07 -7.35 -3.36
N VAL A 74 -7.78 -7.19 -3.67
CA VAL A 74 -7.25 -6.09 -4.48
C VAL A 74 -7.25 -6.45 -5.96
N SER A 75 -7.58 -5.49 -6.82
CA SER A 75 -7.39 -5.57 -8.25
C SER A 75 -6.52 -4.42 -8.75
N LEU A 76 -5.66 -4.71 -9.72
CA LEU A 76 -4.75 -3.75 -10.31
C LEU A 76 -5.08 -3.51 -11.77
N SER A 77 -4.99 -2.26 -12.21
CA SER A 77 -5.05 -1.87 -13.61
C SER A 77 -3.91 -0.93 -13.94
N VAL A 78 -3.37 -1.01 -15.14
CA VAL A 78 -2.26 -0.19 -15.60
C VAL A 78 -2.60 0.60 -16.85
N SER A 79 -1.98 1.77 -17.02
CA SER A 79 -2.16 2.55 -18.24
C SER A 79 -1.58 1.82 -19.46
N GLN A 80 -2.35 1.85 -20.55
CA GLN A 80 -1.96 1.22 -21.82
C GLN A 80 -0.82 1.95 -22.51
N ARG A 81 -0.60 3.24 -22.20
CA ARG A 81 0.49 4.04 -22.74
C ARG A 81 1.19 4.84 -21.66
N SER A 82 2.43 5.20 -21.94
CA SER A 82 3.24 6.06 -21.09
C SER A 82 2.81 7.53 -21.15
N THR A 83 3.23 8.26 -20.12
CA THR A 83 3.52 9.69 -20.13
C THR A 83 5.04 9.89 -19.98
N GLY A 84 5.55 11.09 -20.25
CA GLY A 84 6.98 11.38 -20.16
C GLY A 84 7.55 11.87 -21.50
N THR A 85 8.86 11.78 -21.65
CA THR A 85 9.58 12.28 -22.84
C THR A 85 9.62 11.27 -23.99
N ASN A 86 9.41 9.98 -23.71
CA ASN A 86 9.38 8.93 -24.72
C ASN A 86 8.03 8.20 -24.72
N GLN A 87 7.73 7.56 -25.82
CA GLN A 87 6.49 6.80 -26.04
C GLN A 87 6.72 5.31 -25.74
N ALA A 88 5.84 4.73 -24.95
CA ALA A 88 5.78 3.29 -24.73
C ALA A 88 4.33 2.84 -24.59
N THR A 89 4.01 1.64 -25.07
CA THR A 89 2.68 1.05 -24.95
C THR A 89 2.73 -0.36 -24.39
N LEU A 90 1.63 -0.73 -23.73
CA LEU A 90 1.46 -2.04 -23.11
C LEU A 90 1.58 -3.14 -24.20
N VAL A 91 2.34 -4.17 -23.90
CA VAL A 91 2.48 -5.36 -24.74
C VAL A 91 1.32 -6.31 -24.47
N SER A 92 0.57 -6.64 -25.52
CA SER A 92 -0.53 -7.59 -25.47
C SER A 92 -0.43 -8.56 -26.64
N GLY A 93 -0.54 -9.87 -26.37
CA GLY A 93 -0.38 -10.88 -27.40
C GLY A 93 1.00 -10.90 -28.08
N GLY A 94 2.04 -10.46 -27.37
CA GLY A 94 3.43 -10.45 -27.87
C GLY A 94 3.81 -9.23 -28.73
N ALA A 95 2.92 -8.24 -28.84
CA ALA A 95 3.19 -6.99 -29.57
C ALA A 95 2.72 -5.77 -28.75
N PRO A 96 3.37 -4.60 -28.92
CA PRO A 96 2.90 -3.37 -28.32
C PRO A 96 1.57 -2.94 -28.94
N LEU A 97 0.67 -2.40 -28.11
CA LEU A 97 -0.57 -1.80 -28.60
C LEU A 97 -0.24 -0.58 -29.50
N PRO A 98 -1.03 -0.33 -30.56
CA PRO A 98 -0.85 0.88 -31.35
C PRO A 98 -1.05 2.13 -30.49
N TRP A 99 -0.17 3.10 -30.58
CA TRP A 99 -0.22 4.34 -29.79
C TRP A 99 -1.58 5.06 -29.86
N SER A 100 -2.16 5.08 -31.04
CA SER A 100 -3.45 5.76 -31.30
C SER A 100 -4.64 5.13 -30.58
N SER A 101 -4.59 3.84 -30.28
CA SER A 101 -5.65 3.08 -29.61
C SER A 101 -5.37 2.79 -28.14
N ALA A 102 -4.13 2.96 -27.68
CA ALA A 102 -3.71 2.72 -26.31
C ALA A 102 -4.09 3.90 -25.39
N THR A 103 -5.37 4.12 -25.14
CA THR A 103 -5.85 5.31 -24.40
C THR A 103 -6.46 5.01 -23.04
N GLY A 104 -6.58 3.72 -22.68
CA GLY A 104 -7.29 3.27 -21.47
C GLY A 104 -6.37 2.66 -20.42
N MET A 105 -7.04 2.04 -19.45
CA MET A 105 -6.44 1.17 -18.45
C MET A 105 -6.66 -0.30 -18.84
N SER A 106 -5.72 -1.14 -18.49
CA SER A 106 -5.84 -2.61 -18.66
C SER A 106 -5.74 -3.27 -17.29
N SER A 107 -6.72 -4.10 -16.96
CA SER A 107 -6.69 -4.92 -15.73
C SER A 107 -5.59 -5.97 -15.84
N LEU A 108 -4.89 -6.19 -14.75
CA LEU A 108 -3.87 -7.22 -14.62
C LEU A 108 -4.46 -8.50 -14.05
N SER A 109 -4.00 -9.63 -14.56
CA SER A 109 -4.29 -10.94 -13.97
C SER A 109 -3.37 -11.16 -12.79
N ILE A 110 -3.94 -11.33 -11.58
CA ILE A 110 -3.21 -11.63 -10.37
C ILE A 110 -3.19 -13.14 -10.19
N SER A 111 -2.03 -13.70 -9.95
CA SER A 111 -1.84 -15.13 -9.69
C SER A 111 -0.76 -15.31 -8.63
N GLY A 112 -1.08 -16.02 -7.53
CA GLY A 112 -0.15 -16.19 -6.41
C GLY A 112 0.29 -14.86 -5.79
N ASN A 113 -0.64 -13.91 -5.63
CA ASN A 113 -0.40 -12.57 -5.09
C ASN A 113 0.60 -11.73 -5.90
N GLN A 114 0.75 -12.05 -7.19
CA GLN A 114 1.64 -11.34 -8.11
C GLN A 114 0.93 -10.99 -9.41
N ALA A 115 1.35 -9.89 -10.01
CA ALA A 115 0.95 -9.47 -11.35
C ALA A 115 2.13 -8.80 -12.06
N SER A 116 2.14 -8.80 -13.38
CA SER A 116 3.15 -8.08 -14.15
C SER A 116 2.54 -7.37 -15.34
N ALA A 117 3.19 -6.29 -15.75
CA ALA A 117 2.87 -5.57 -16.98
C ALA A 117 4.16 -5.25 -17.71
N VAL A 118 4.11 -5.33 -19.04
CA VAL A 118 5.25 -5.06 -19.92
C VAL A 118 4.85 -3.97 -20.91
N TRP A 119 5.70 -2.96 -21.07
CA TRP A 119 5.53 -1.92 -22.08
C TRP A 119 6.74 -1.89 -22.99
N GLU A 120 6.51 -1.69 -24.27
CA GLU A 120 7.56 -1.57 -25.28
C GLU A 120 7.74 -0.12 -25.71
N ILE A 121 8.98 0.32 -25.78
CA ILE A 121 9.35 1.66 -26.26
C ILE A 121 9.06 1.75 -27.76
N LEU A 122 8.36 2.80 -28.14
CA LEU A 122 7.96 3.08 -29.54
C LEU A 122 8.70 4.27 -30.15
N GLY A 123 9.18 5.20 -29.31
CA GLY A 123 9.90 6.40 -29.74
C GLY A 123 11.41 6.17 -29.81
N ASP A 124 12.09 6.99 -30.60
CA ASP A 124 13.54 7.05 -30.59
C ASP A 124 14.01 7.84 -29.38
N SER A 125 15.00 7.31 -28.65
CA SER A 125 15.67 8.06 -27.61
C SER A 125 16.45 9.22 -28.24
N SER A 126 16.33 10.38 -27.61
CA SER A 126 17.04 11.60 -28.04
C SER A 126 18.49 11.62 -27.53
N VAL A 127 19.20 12.71 -27.80
CA VAL A 127 20.53 12.94 -27.23
C VAL A 127 20.51 13.25 -25.72
N SER A 128 19.33 13.45 -25.16
CA SER A 128 19.10 13.62 -23.71
C SER A 128 18.50 12.36 -23.10
N ASN A 129 18.64 12.21 -21.81
CA ASN A 129 18.02 11.09 -21.08
C ASN A 129 16.50 11.20 -21.15
N ASP A 130 15.87 10.12 -21.57
CA ASP A 130 14.42 9.99 -21.62
C ASP A 130 13.86 9.30 -20.38
N TYR A 131 12.57 9.53 -20.13
CA TYR A 131 11.81 8.81 -19.13
C TYR A 131 10.40 8.49 -19.59
N VAL A 132 9.84 7.43 -19.03
CA VAL A 132 8.46 7.02 -19.24
C VAL A 132 7.82 6.73 -17.89
N GLN A 133 6.56 7.13 -17.74
CA GLN A 133 5.76 6.93 -16.55
C GLN A 133 4.48 6.20 -16.91
N PHE A 134 4.05 5.29 -16.05
CA PHE A 134 2.81 4.54 -16.19
C PHE A 134 1.96 4.73 -14.97
N MET A 135 0.66 4.91 -15.17
CA MET A 135 -0.30 4.96 -14.09
C MET A 135 -0.67 3.55 -13.67
N VAL A 136 -0.73 3.32 -12.38
CA VAL A 136 -1.29 2.10 -11.79
C VAL A 136 -2.48 2.49 -10.94
N GLN A 137 -3.60 1.82 -11.17
CA GLN A 137 -4.82 2.00 -10.39
C GLN A 137 -5.02 0.77 -9.50
N VAL A 138 -5.13 1.02 -8.21
CA VAL A 138 -5.43 0.02 -7.19
C VAL A 138 -6.90 0.14 -6.84
N ASN A 139 -7.65 -0.95 -6.91
CA ASN A 139 -9.05 -1.00 -6.53
C ASN A 139 -9.26 -2.10 -5.51
N TYR A 140 -9.97 -1.80 -4.44
CA TYR A 140 -10.39 -2.72 -3.42
C TYR A 140 -11.71 -2.27 -2.81
N THR A 141 -12.42 -3.17 -2.14
CA THR A 141 -13.65 -2.82 -1.45
C THR A 141 -13.38 -2.84 0.05
N PRO A 142 -13.37 -1.69 0.73
CA PRO A 142 -13.09 -1.63 2.16
C PRO A 142 -14.27 -2.19 2.97
N ASN A 143 -13.98 -2.71 4.16
CA ASN A 143 -14.96 -3.08 5.20
C ASN A 143 -16.10 -4.02 4.77
N GLN A 144 -15.81 -4.95 3.88
CA GLN A 144 -16.79 -5.96 3.47
C GLN A 144 -16.38 -7.35 3.97
N GLY A 145 -17.04 -7.89 4.95
CA GLY A 145 -17.03 -9.25 5.50
C GLY A 145 -15.99 -10.25 4.95
N ALA A 146 -16.40 -11.46 4.64
CA ALA A 146 -15.54 -12.45 4.01
C ALA A 146 -15.08 -11.98 2.61
N GLY A 147 -13.83 -11.52 2.46
CA GLY A 147 -13.28 -10.92 1.24
C GLY A 147 -12.64 -9.55 1.46
N LEU A 148 -12.44 -9.17 2.72
CA LEU A 148 -11.59 -8.02 3.08
C LEU A 148 -10.19 -8.23 2.50
N PRO A 149 -9.58 -7.17 1.93
CA PRO A 149 -8.16 -7.24 1.60
C PRO A 149 -7.35 -7.57 2.84
N SER A 150 -6.39 -8.46 2.70
CA SER A 150 -5.42 -8.72 3.78
C SER A 150 -4.63 -7.45 4.09
N LEU A 151 -4.23 -7.30 5.35
CA LEU A 151 -3.39 -6.18 5.78
C LEU A 151 -1.95 -6.50 5.42
N ASP A 152 -1.52 -6.09 4.24
CA ASP A 152 -0.18 -6.36 3.74
C ASP A 152 0.35 -5.18 2.92
N GLU A 153 1.67 -5.10 2.85
CA GLU A 153 2.39 -4.18 2.00
C GLU A 153 2.67 -4.84 0.64
N ALA A 154 2.12 -4.27 -0.41
CA ALA A 154 2.46 -4.65 -1.77
C ALA A 154 3.75 -3.94 -2.21
N THR A 155 4.57 -4.65 -2.97
CA THR A 155 5.82 -4.13 -3.51
C THR A 155 5.81 -4.13 -5.03
N VAL A 156 6.69 -3.33 -5.64
CA VAL A 156 6.87 -3.28 -7.09
C VAL A 156 8.36 -3.35 -7.43
N ALA A 157 8.70 -4.21 -8.41
CA ALA A 157 10.03 -4.27 -8.98
C ALA A 157 9.99 -3.84 -10.44
N GLY A 158 10.96 -3.03 -10.85
CA GLY A 158 11.16 -2.63 -12.24
C GLY A 158 12.29 -3.41 -12.88
N SER A 159 12.09 -3.91 -14.10
CA SER A 159 13.11 -4.64 -14.85
C SER A 159 12.97 -4.45 -16.35
N TYR A 160 13.93 -4.96 -17.09
CA TYR A 160 13.77 -5.18 -18.54
C TYR A 160 13.04 -6.50 -18.79
N ALA A 161 12.36 -6.61 -19.93
CA ALA A 161 11.70 -7.83 -20.38
C ALA A 161 12.17 -8.24 -21.79
N PRO A 162 12.04 -9.53 -22.14
CA PRO A 162 11.55 -10.63 -21.29
C PRO A 162 12.59 -11.12 -20.29
N ILE A 163 12.13 -11.50 -19.11
CA ILE A 163 12.96 -12.20 -18.14
C ILE A 163 13.09 -13.66 -18.53
N SER A 164 14.29 -14.22 -18.39
CA SER A 164 14.55 -15.62 -18.69
C SER A 164 15.53 -16.23 -17.71
N SER A 165 15.21 -17.43 -17.25
CA SER A 165 16.14 -18.29 -16.48
C SER A 165 17.14 -19.04 -17.36
N ILE A 166 16.99 -18.95 -18.69
CA ILE A 166 17.88 -19.62 -19.65
C ILE A 166 19.19 -18.82 -19.76
N THR A 167 20.29 -19.42 -19.32
CA THR A 167 21.62 -18.77 -19.31
C THR A 167 22.46 -19.03 -20.56
N GLY A 168 22.09 -20.04 -21.38
CA GLY A 168 22.80 -20.41 -22.60
C GLY A 168 22.12 -19.90 -23.88
N ALA A 169 22.79 -20.07 -25.02
CA ALA A 169 22.19 -19.80 -26.31
C ALA A 169 21.01 -20.75 -26.57
N SER A 170 19.91 -20.22 -27.10
CA SER A 170 18.72 -21.00 -27.44
C SER A 170 18.03 -20.38 -28.64
N SER A 171 17.66 -21.20 -29.61
CA SER A 171 16.87 -20.77 -30.77
C SER A 171 15.38 -20.61 -30.46
N SER A 172 14.92 -21.14 -29.32
CA SER A 172 13.51 -21.11 -28.92
C SER A 172 13.22 -20.05 -27.81
N ALA A 173 14.25 -19.43 -27.24
CA ALA A 173 14.07 -18.39 -26.24
C ALA A 173 13.98 -16.99 -26.88
N PRO A 174 13.24 -16.06 -26.29
CA PRO A 174 13.22 -14.66 -26.72
C PRO A 174 14.62 -14.03 -26.72
N VAL A 175 14.85 -13.11 -27.64
CA VAL A 175 16.10 -12.35 -27.74
C VAL A 175 15.73 -10.88 -27.96
N PRO A 176 16.24 -9.96 -27.18
CA PRO A 176 17.05 -10.11 -25.97
C PRO A 176 16.26 -10.70 -24.81
N ARG A 177 16.97 -11.13 -23.78
CA ARG A 177 16.41 -11.64 -22.53
C ARG A 177 17.27 -11.20 -21.35
N PHE A 178 16.62 -10.98 -20.23
CA PHE A 178 17.23 -10.36 -19.06
C PHE A 178 17.07 -11.24 -17.83
N VAL A 179 17.96 -11.09 -16.88
CA VAL A 179 17.81 -11.66 -15.55
C VAL A 179 17.04 -10.64 -14.70
N ASP A 180 16.15 -11.11 -13.86
CA ASP A 180 15.51 -10.26 -12.86
C ASP A 180 16.55 -9.85 -11.82
N THR A 181 16.87 -8.57 -11.79
CA THR A 181 17.75 -7.95 -10.80
C THR A 181 17.02 -6.86 -10.02
N GLY A 182 15.70 -6.80 -10.17
CA GLY A 182 14.87 -5.77 -9.56
C GLY A 182 14.92 -5.88 -8.04
N GLU A 183 15.21 -4.76 -7.37
CA GLU A 183 14.91 -4.57 -5.97
C GLU A 183 13.42 -4.31 -5.83
N ASP A 184 12.83 -4.80 -4.75
CA ASP A 184 11.43 -4.58 -4.43
C ASP A 184 11.31 -3.25 -3.68
N ASP A 185 10.57 -2.30 -4.26
CA ASP A 185 10.23 -1.03 -3.62
C ASP A 185 8.82 -1.12 -3.03
N PRO A 186 8.54 -0.49 -1.87
CA PRO A 186 7.19 -0.32 -1.35
C PRO A 186 6.28 0.33 -2.40
N PHE A 187 5.07 -0.20 -2.57
CA PHE A 187 4.13 0.30 -3.57
C PHE A 187 2.86 0.87 -2.95
N PHE A 188 2.15 0.07 -2.18
CA PHE A 188 1.04 0.49 -1.33
C PHE A 188 0.87 -0.48 -0.16
N GLU A 189 0.25 0.00 0.90
CA GLU A 189 -0.07 -0.77 2.09
C GLU A 189 -1.57 -0.66 2.37
N ILE A 190 -2.19 -1.77 2.75
CA ILE A 190 -3.55 -1.78 3.28
C ILE A 190 -3.46 -1.94 4.78
N ILE A 191 -3.84 -0.90 5.49
CA ILE A 191 -3.89 -0.87 6.95
C ILE A 191 -5.33 -0.93 7.43
N SER A 192 -5.55 -1.46 8.63
CA SER A 192 -6.87 -1.41 9.24
C SER A 192 -7.27 0.04 9.53
N CYS A 193 -8.54 0.35 9.30
CA CYS A 193 -9.11 1.59 9.83
C CYS A 193 -9.05 1.54 11.35
N ALA A 194 -8.25 2.40 11.97
CA ALA A 194 -8.05 2.40 13.41
C ALA A 194 -8.15 3.80 13.98
N THR A 195 -8.61 3.90 15.24
CA THR A 195 -8.52 5.11 16.05
C THR A 195 -7.82 4.78 17.34
N ASN A 196 -6.79 5.54 17.70
CA ASN A 196 -6.13 5.43 18.98
C ASN A 196 -6.59 6.57 19.89
N LEU A 197 -7.03 6.24 21.09
CA LEU A 197 -7.54 7.18 22.08
C LEU A 197 -6.63 7.18 23.31
N LEU A 198 -6.36 8.37 23.85
CA LEU A 198 -5.60 8.54 25.11
C LEU A 198 -6.47 9.25 26.14
N TRP A 199 -6.63 8.62 27.29
CA TRP A 199 -7.10 9.25 28.52
C TRP A 199 -5.89 9.54 29.40
N PRO A 200 -5.48 10.81 29.53
CA PRO A 200 -4.21 11.18 30.15
C PRO A 200 -4.17 10.95 31.70
N TYR A 201 -5.33 10.85 32.33
CA TYR A 201 -5.42 10.53 33.75
C TYR A 201 -6.75 9.89 34.10
N VAL A 202 -6.69 8.71 34.71
CA VAL A 202 -7.82 8.01 35.28
C VAL A 202 -7.43 7.46 36.64
N THR A 203 -8.38 7.35 37.59
CA THR A 203 -8.10 6.84 38.95
C THR A 203 -9.29 6.12 39.55
N ASN A 204 -8.98 5.05 40.27
CA ASN A 204 -9.88 4.39 41.23
C ASN A 204 -9.20 4.32 42.61
N GLN A 205 -8.57 5.43 43.04
CA GLN A 205 -7.90 5.55 44.33
C GLN A 205 -8.42 6.75 45.11
N ALA A 206 -8.09 6.83 46.39
CA ALA A 206 -8.44 7.94 47.28
C ALA A 206 -9.95 8.26 47.33
N GLY A 207 -10.81 7.28 47.09
CA GLY A 207 -12.27 7.46 47.09
C GLY A 207 -12.86 8.00 45.79
N PHE A 208 -12.05 8.12 44.75
CA PHE A 208 -12.50 8.45 43.38
C PHE A 208 -12.78 7.19 42.57
N ASP A 209 -13.64 7.31 41.56
CA ASP A 209 -13.79 6.35 40.48
C ASP A 209 -13.83 7.08 39.14
N THR A 210 -13.40 6.39 38.08
CA THR A 210 -13.47 6.90 36.72
C THR A 210 -14.39 6.04 35.90
N GLY A 211 -15.46 6.63 35.36
CA GLY A 211 -16.28 6.09 34.30
C GLY A 211 -15.70 6.46 32.93
N MET A 212 -15.71 5.53 32.03
CA MET A 212 -15.15 5.71 30.67
C MET A 212 -16.13 5.22 29.60
N VAL A 213 -16.11 5.89 28.46
CA VAL A 213 -16.92 5.52 27.29
C VAL A 213 -16.07 5.60 26.04
N ILE A 214 -16.23 4.64 25.14
CA ILE A 214 -15.80 4.70 23.73
C ILE A 214 -17.06 4.59 22.87
N SER A 215 -17.28 5.54 21.98
CA SER A 215 -18.40 5.54 21.06
C SER A 215 -17.91 5.34 19.63
N ASN A 216 -18.57 4.45 18.88
CA ASN A 216 -18.39 4.31 17.45
C ASN A 216 -19.36 5.24 16.72
N THR A 217 -18.86 6.38 16.23
CA THR A 217 -19.69 7.41 15.60
C THR A 217 -19.78 7.29 14.08
N SER A 218 -19.46 6.11 13.53
CA SER A 218 -19.59 5.87 12.08
C SER A 218 -21.05 5.80 11.59
N MET A 219 -22.05 5.86 12.47
CA MET A 219 -23.44 6.08 12.14
C MET A 219 -23.76 7.58 12.19
N ASP A 220 -23.83 8.24 11.04
CA ASP A 220 -24.04 9.68 10.92
C ASP A 220 -24.95 10.03 9.73
N PRO A 221 -25.46 11.28 9.62
CA PRO A 221 -26.27 11.72 8.50
C PRO A 221 -25.48 12.10 7.23
N PHE A 222 -24.16 11.95 7.24
CA PHE A 222 -23.27 12.42 6.15
C PHE A 222 -22.96 11.33 5.13
N GLY A 223 -23.45 10.11 5.33
CA GLY A 223 -23.20 8.98 4.43
C GLY A 223 -21.90 8.24 4.72
N THR A 224 -21.39 8.35 5.92
CA THR A 224 -20.24 7.55 6.38
C THR A 224 -20.58 6.07 6.32
N VAL A 225 -19.66 5.27 5.78
CA VAL A 225 -19.80 3.81 5.79
C VAL A 225 -19.63 3.31 7.21
N GLY A 226 -20.66 2.62 7.74
CA GLY A 226 -20.62 2.06 9.08
C GLY A 226 -19.49 1.04 9.24
N GLN A 227 -18.75 1.14 10.32
CA GLN A 227 -17.61 0.28 10.64
C GLN A 227 -17.87 -0.45 11.96
N THR A 228 -17.36 -1.66 12.07
CA THR A 228 -17.48 -2.50 13.27
C THR A 228 -16.10 -3.03 13.64
N GLY A 229 -15.76 -3.03 14.92
CA GLY A 229 -14.50 -3.58 15.40
C GLY A 229 -14.39 -3.53 16.92
N ALA A 230 -13.41 -4.23 17.45
CA ALA A 230 -13.09 -4.25 18.87
C ALA A 230 -12.14 -3.11 19.23
N CYS A 231 -12.04 -2.81 20.53
CA CYS A 231 -11.03 -1.91 21.07
C CYS A 231 -10.16 -2.65 22.09
N THR A 232 -8.84 -2.59 21.93
CA THR A 232 -7.88 -3.05 22.93
C THR A 232 -7.53 -1.91 23.88
N ILE A 233 -7.85 -2.08 25.16
CA ILE A 233 -7.65 -1.10 26.23
C ILE A 233 -6.36 -1.45 26.96
N ASN A 234 -5.40 -0.55 26.96
CA ASN A 234 -4.10 -0.72 27.61
C ASN A 234 -3.96 0.25 28.78
N TYR A 235 -3.52 -0.25 29.93
CA TYR A 235 -3.40 0.47 31.19
C TYR A 235 -1.92 0.75 31.49
N TYR A 236 -1.60 1.97 31.84
CA TYR A 236 -0.23 2.42 32.17
C TYR A 236 -0.24 3.20 33.46
N GLY A 237 0.35 2.67 34.52
CA GLY A 237 0.36 3.25 35.85
C GLY A 237 0.53 2.19 36.92
N ASN A 238 -0.19 2.32 38.03
CA ASN A 238 -0.10 1.44 39.19
C ASN A 238 -1.49 0.99 39.66
N SER A 239 -1.57 -0.19 40.28
CA SER A 239 -2.73 -0.63 41.06
C SER A 239 -2.31 -0.80 42.52
N GLU A 240 -2.58 0.22 43.36
CA GLU A 240 -2.22 0.22 44.80
C GLU A 240 -0.75 -0.17 45.10
N GLY A 241 0.18 0.24 44.21
CA GLY A 241 1.61 -0.07 44.31
C GLY A 241 2.08 -1.30 43.54
N ASP A 242 1.16 -2.04 42.91
CA ASP A 242 1.44 -3.19 42.04
C ASP A 242 1.51 -2.78 40.58
N ALA A 243 1.80 -3.77 39.71
CA ALA A 243 1.80 -3.59 38.29
C ALA A 243 0.42 -3.14 37.76
N PRO A 244 0.38 -2.41 36.61
CA PRO A 244 -0.88 -2.06 36.00
C PRO A 244 -1.69 -3.30 35.59
N PRO A 245 -3.01 -3.17 35.45
CA PRO A 245 -3.85 -4.26 34.96
C PRO A 245 -3.41 -4.72 33.59
N PRO A 246 -3.63 -6.00 33.21
CA PRO A 246 -3.40 -6.46 31.86
C PRO A 246 -4.31 -5.74 30.87
N SER A 247 -3.91 -5.67 29.61
CA SER A 247 -4.76 -5.16 28.54
C SER A 247 -6.04 -5.98 28.40
N GLN A 248 -7.12 -5.33 28.01
CA GLN A 248 -8.43 -5.94 27.82
C GLN A 248 -8.94 -5.61 26.41
N THR A 249 -9.61 -6.56 25.76
CA THR A 249 -10.24 -6.33 24.46
C THR A 249 -11.76 -6.37 24.61
N THR A 250 -12.43 -5.39 24.07
CA THR A 250 -13.89 -5.33 24.04
C THR A 250 -14.46 -6.33 23.03
N PRO A 251 -15.72 -6.75 23.15
CA PRO A 251 -16.50 -7.22 22.00
C PRO A 251 -16.55 -6.15 20.89
N ASP A 252 -16.98 -6.55 19.70
CA ASP A 252 -17.17 -5.64 18.57
C ASP A 252 -18.17 -4.53 18.90
N ILE A 253 -17.76 -3.29 18.59
CA ILE A 253 -18.59 -2.09 18.72
C ILE A 253 -19.07 -1.71 17.33
N GLY A 254 -20.33 -1.96 17.02
CA GLY A 254 -20.95 -1.60 15.75
C GLY A 254 -21.24 -0.12 15.59
N PRO A 255 -21.65 0.33 14.38
CA PRO A 255 -22.02 1.72 14.11
C PRO A 255 -23.11 2.22 15.09
N GLY A 256 -22.89 3.38 15.73
CA GLY A 256 -23.78 3.93 16.73
C GLY A 256 -23.76 3.19 18.08
N GLY A 257 -22.89 2.18 18.23
CA GLY A 257 -22.66 1.46 19.48
C GLY A 257 -21.61 2.16 20.35
N TYR A 258 -21.49 1.68 21.58
CA TYR A 258 -20.48 2.18 22.51
C TYR A 258 -20.09 1.11 23.53
N ALA A 259 -18.84 1.20 24.01
CA ALA A 259 -18.36 0.54 25.22
C ALA A 259 -18.46 1.50 26.39
N ILE A 260 -18.95 1.04 27.54
CA ILE A 260 -19.06 1.83 28.79
C ILE A 260 -18.62 0.98 29.97
N TRP A 261 -17.72 1.52 30.78
CA TRP A 261 -17.23 0.86 31.99
C TRP A 261 -16.78 1.86 33.06
N SER A 262 -16.68 1.41 34.30
CA SER A 262 -15.94 2.13 35.33
C SER A 262 -14.76 1.28 35.79
N LEU A 263 -13.72 1.92 36.34
CA LEU A 263 -12.58 1.21 36.89
C LEU A 263 -12.99 0.31 38.07
N TYR A 264 -13.99 0.74 38.86
CA TYR A 264 -14.46 -0.02 39.99
C TYR A 264 -15.32 -1.23 39.63
N ASN A 265 -16.27 -1.09 38.70
CA ASN A 265 -17.25 -2.13 38.40
C ASN A 265 -16.97 -2.90 37.11
N GLY A 266 -16.10 -2.39 36.22
CA GLY A 266 -16.05 -2.87 34.84
C GLY A 266 -17.25 -2.39 34.05
N GLY A 267 -17.54 -3.08 32.93
CA GLY A 267 -18.64 -2.71 32.04
C GLY A 267 -18.72 -3.60 30.79
N GLY A 268 -19.41 -3.12 29.76
CA GLY A 268 -19.62 -3.88 28.55
C GLY A 268 -19.96 -3.01 27.33
N VAL A 269 -20.26 -3.68 26.22
CA VAL A 269 -20.60 -3.05 24.95
C VAL A 269 -22.12 -3.02 24.79
N LYS A 270 -22.61 -1.91 24.21
CA LYS A 270 -24.00 -1.77 23.77
C LYS A 270 -24.01 -1.36 22.31
N ASN A 271 -24.50 -2.23 21.45
CA ASN A 271 -24.74 -1.91 20.07
C ASN A 271 -26.08 -1.24 19.83
N TYR A 272 -26.21 -0.55 18.69
CA TYR A 272 -27.44 0.15 18.32
C TYR A 272 -28.63 -0.82 18.25
N GLY A 273 -29.70 -0.49 18.96
CA GLY A 273 -30.90 -1.33 19.00
C GLY A 273 -30.82 -2.53 19.97
N GLU A 274 -29.70 -2.76 20.63
CA GLU A 274 -29.50 -3.87 21.57
C GLU A 274 -29.53 -3.40 23.04
N ALA A 275 -29.69 -4.31 23.97
CA ALA A 275 -29.45 -4.05 25.38
C ALA A 275 -27.94 -3.97 25.65
N LEU A 276 -27.52 -3.41 26.78
CA LEU A 276 -26.15 -3.51 27.24
C LEU A 276 -25.77 -4.99 27.35
N GLY A 277 -24.67 -5.36 26.69
CA GLY A 277 -24.11 -6.71 26.77
C GLY A 277 -23.67 -7.11 28.17
N GLY A 278 -22.96 -8.23 28.27
CA GLY A 278 -22.37 -8.70 29.51
C GLY A 278 -21.31 -7.76 30.08
N MET A 279 -20.74 -8.14 31.21
CA MET A 279 -19.58 -7.43 31.83
C MET A 279 -18.29 -7.90 31.15
N ASP A 280 -18.13 -7.55 29.88
CA ASP A 280 -17.02 -8.01 29.03
C ASP A 280 -15.72 -7.25 29.30
N ILE A 281 -15.80 -6.09 29.92
CA ILE A 281 -14.67 -5.29 30.39
C ILE A 281 -14.58 -5.46 31.91
N ALA A 282 -13.52 -6.12 32.34
CA ALA A 282 -13.34 -6.41 33.76
C ALA A 282 -13.02 -5.14 34.60
N ALA A 283 -13.39 -5.15 35.88
CA ALA A 283 -13.00 -4.12 36.79
C ALA A 283 -11.48 -4.05 36.98
N THR A 284 -10.97 -2.84 37.19
CA THR A 284 -9.54 -2.54 37.43
C THR A 284 -9.42 -1.72 38.71
N GLN A 285 -9.92 -2.25 39.81
CA GLN A 285 -9.95 -1.57 41.10
C GLN A 285 -8.55 -1.22 41.55
N GLY A 286 -8.44 -0.04 42.22
CA GLY A 286 -7.17 0.45 42.70
C GLY A 286 -6.22 1.00 41.62
N PHE A 287 -6.62 1.04 40.36
CA PHE A 287 -5.79 1.56 39.26
C PHE A 287 -5.73 3.11 39.29
N GLU A 288 -4.53 3.63 39.04
CA GLU A 288 -4.26 5.04 38.76
C GLU A 288 -3.21 5.16 37.67
N GLY A 289 -3.47 6.03 36.67
CA GLY A 289 -2.55 6.23 35.58
C GLY A 289 -3.22 6.82 34.35
N TYR A 290 -2.77 6.40 33.16
CA TYR A 290 -3.39 6.76 31.91
C TYR A 290 -3.78 5.50 31.12
N VAL A 291 -4.72 5.67 30.18
CA VAL A 291 -5.25 4.58 29.36
C VAL A 291 -5.10 4.92 27.89
N ILE A 292 -4.65 3.94 27.11
CA ILE A 292 -4.67 4.02 25.64
C ILE A 292 -5.59 2.91 25.13
N ALA A 293 -6.59 3.28 24.33
CA ALA A 293 -7.41 2.32 23.60
C ALA A 293 -7.09 2.38 22.10
N GLN A 294 -6.90 1.20 21.51
CA GLN A 294 -6.70 1.01 20.09
C GLN A 294 -7.97 0.35 19.52
N CYS A 295 -8.75 1.09 18.76
CA CYS A 295 -10.01 0.63 18.19
C CYS A 295 -9.82 0.29 16.72
N GLU A 296 -10.32 -0.88 16.27
CA GLU A 296 -10.25 -1.40 14.90
C GLU A 296 -11.33 -0.77 13.99
N PHE A 297 -11.65 0.49 14.21
CA PHE A 297 -12.54 1.30 13.38
C PHE A 297 -12.15 2.77 13.46
N GLN A 298 -12.43 3.52 12.41
CA GLN A 298 -12.34 4.98 12.40
C GLN A 298 -13.50 5.58 13.20
N TYR A 299 -13.40 6.84 13.55
CA TYR A 299 -14.45 7.61 14.25
C TYR A 299 -14.79 7.07 15.64
N ALA A 300 -13.81 6.46 16.33
CA ALA A 300 -13.92 6.24 17.76
C ALA A 300 -13.71 7.55 18.53
N HIS A 301 -14.61 7.84 19.45
CA HIS A 301 -14.49 8.98 20.35
C HIS A 301 -14.61 8.51 21.80
N GLY A 302 -13.74 9.04 22.67
CA GLY A 302 -13.67 8.66 24.05
C GLY A 302 -14.04 9.80 24.99
N TYR A 303 -14.64 9.46 26.14
CA TYR A 303 -14.94 10.36 27.20
C TYR A 303 -14.63 9.70 28.55
N ALA A 304 -14.15 10.47 29.52
CA ALA A 304 -13.98 10.01 30.88
C ALA A 304 -14.62 10.99 31.89
N PHE A 305 -15.09 10.45 32.99
CA PHE A 305 -15.66 11.17 34.08
C PHE A 305 -15.12 10.66 35.42
N VAL A 306 -14.29 11.47 36.08
CA VAL A 306 -13.70 11.18 37.37
C VAL A 306 -14.56 11.82 38.46
N SER A 307 -14.95 11.07 39.47
CA SER A 307 -15.82 11.54 40.54
C SER A 307 -15.49 10.86 41.85
N ASP A 308 -15.64 11.60 42.97
CA ASP A 308 -15.62 11.08 44.33
C ASP A 308 -16.94 10.42 44.76
N LEU A 309 -17.79 10.08 43.82
CA LEU A 309 -19.11 9.46 44.03
C LEU A 309 -20.02 10.27 44.97
N GLY A 310 -19.76 11.57 45.10
CA GLY A 310 -20.56 12.49 45.90
C GLY A 310 -20.05 12.71 47.34
N ALA A 311 -18.92 12.14 47.72
CA ALA A 311 -18.36 12.31 49.06
C ALA A 311 -18.00 13.78 49.36
N SER A 312 -17.26 14.43 48.47
CA SER A 312 -16.93 15.86 48.56
C SER A 312 -17.56 16.67 47.42
N LYS A 313 -18.40 16.04 46.57
CA LYS A 313 -19.07 16.64 45.41
C LYS A 313 -18.08 17.17 44.34
N VAL A 314 -16.97 16.48 44.20
CA VAL A 314 -15.96 16.76 43.15
C VAL A 314 -16.17 15.83 41.98
N ALA A 315 -16.27 16.40 40.80
CA ALA A 315 -16.36 15.64 39.57
C ALA A 315 -15.77 16.45 38.42
N GLN A 316 -15.11 15.76 37.50
CA GLN A 316 -14.57 16.35 36.27
C GLN A 316 -14.72 15.36 35.12
N GLY A 317 -15.18 15.86 33.96
CA GLY A 317 -15.22 15.10 32.70
C GLY A 317 -14.30 15.70 31.69
N TYR A 318 -13.77 14.85 30.80
CA TYR A 318 -12.92 15.26 29.66
C TYR A 318 -13.03 14.28 28.53
N VAL A 319 -12.71 14.77 27.31
CA VAL A 319 -12.69 14.00 26.09
C VAL A 319 -11.31 13.36 25.95
N ALA A 320 -11.26 12.10 25.50
CA ALA A 320 -10.00 11.45 25.14
C ALA A 320 -9.34 12.15 23.96
N LEU A 321 -8.02 12.21 23.99
CA LEU A 321 -7.24 12.72 22.88
C LEU A 321 -7.15 11.64 21.79
N ILE A 322 -7.31 12.04 20.53
CA ILE A 322 -7.10 11.15 19.39
C ILE A 322 -5.62 11.19 19.03
N LEU A 323 -4.98 10.02 19.10
CA LEU A 323 -3.61 9.82 18.66
C LEU A 323 -3.60 9.46 17.18
N ASP A 324 -2.95 10.27 16.36
CA ASP A 324 -2.94 10.07 14.91
C ASP A 324 -2.02 8.90 14.54
N ALA A 325 -2.60 7.83 14.01
CA ALA A 325 -1.84 6.64 13.60
C ALA A 325 -0.96 6.90 12.36
N SER A 326 -1.35 7.84 11.49
CA SER A 326 -0.59 8.17 10.28
C SER A 326 0.78 8.80 10.55
N MET A 327 1.03 9.21 11.78
CA MET A 327 2.32 9.79 12.19
C MET A 327 3.37 8.75 12.60
N PHE A 328 3.00 7.48 12.71
CA PHE A 328 3.97 6.43 13.05
C PHE A 328 4.96 6.14 11.91
N ASP A 329 4.58 6.46 10.67
CA ASP A 329 5.34 6.11 9.47
C ASP A 329 6.22 7.25 8.91
N SER A 330 6.05 8.48 9.36
CA SER A 330 6.80 9.62 8.77
C SER A 330 8.15 9.92 9.42
N CYS A 331 8.50 9.26 10.51
CA CYS A 331 9.79 9.44 11.16
C CYS A 331 10.74 8.27 10.91
N LYS A 332 11.42 8.25 9.76
CA LYS A 332 12.46 7.25 9.42
C LYS A 332 13.61 7.17 10.44
N GLU A 333 13.76 8.19 11.29
CA GLU A 333 14.80 8.25 12.32
C GLU A 333 14.33 7.83 13.72
N CYS A 334 13.01 7.66 13.92
CA CYS A 334 12.45 7.36 15.24
C CYS A 334 12.34 5.86 15.58
N GLY A 335 12.75 4.98 14.67
CA GLY A 335 12.55 3.52 14.80
C GLY A 335 11.09 3.11 14.57
N SER A 336 10.86 1.91 14.07
CA SER A 336 9.50 1.41 13.83
C SER A 336 8.67 1.42 15.10
N GLY A 337 7.53 2.10 15.09
CA GLY A 337 6.59 2.16 16.22
C GLY A 337 6.75 3.35 17.14
N SER A 338 7.54 4.37 16.79
CA SER A 338 7.69 5.58 17.60
C SER A 338 6.59 6.61 17.28
N ARG A 339 5.91 7.07 18.32
CA ARG A 339 4.87 8.10 18.24
C ARG A 339 5.51 9.50 18.13
N THR A 340 5.13 10.28 17.10
CA THR A 340 5.66 11.64 16.85
C THR A 340 4.77 12.75 17.42
N GLY A 341 3.73 12.43 18.17
CA GLY A 341 2.72 13.37 18.70
C GLY A 341 1.69 13.74 17.63
N SER A 342 0.42 13.63 17.98
CA SER A 342 -0.69 14.00 17.09
C SER A 342 -0.99 15.50 17.17
N LYS A 343 -1.73 16.02 16.19
CA LYS A 343 -2.21 17.42 16.22
C LYS A 343 -3.08 17.69 17.44
N SER A 344 -3.80 16.68 17.95
CA SER A 344 -4.62 16.79 19.15
C SER A 344 -3.82 16.83 20.45
N GLU A 345 -2.53 16.44 20.42
CA GLU A 345 -1.62 16.52 21.56
C GLU A 345 -0.83 17.83 21.60
N ARG A 346 -0.91 18.66 20.57
CA ARG A 346 -0.27 19.98 20.52
C ARG A 346 -1.24 21.06 20.99
N LEU A 347 -0.77 21.92 21.88
CA LEU A 347 -1.55 23.08 22.34
C LEU A 347 -1.37 24.31 21.46
N ASP A 348 -0.41 24.30 20.56
CA ASP A 348 -0.14 25.34 19.56
C ASP A 348 -0.99 25.09 18.31
N GLN A 349 -1.92 25.95 18.09
CA GLN A 349 -2.73 26.02 16.87
C GLN A 349 -2.11 27.01 15.89
#